data_85d0d051fa3a75fed027ef17d8db09b9
#
_entry.id   85d0d051fa3a75fed027ef17d8db09b9
#
_cell.length_a   1.000
_cell.length_b   1.000
_cell.length_c   1.000
_cell.angle_alpha   90.00
_cell.angle_beta   90.00
_cell.angle_gamma   90.00
#
_symmetry.space_group_name_H-M   'P 1'
#
loop_
_entity.id
_entity.type
_entity.pdbx_description
1 polymer ?
#
loop_
_entity_poly.entity_id
_entity_poly.type
_entity_poly.pdbx_seq_one_letter_code
_entity_poly.pdbx_strand_id
1 'polypeptide(L)'
;MNPEANENSAFVAGPKWFPVDNDGIFQLADIDYVATYKAMEELLQTGKVRAIGVSNFSIRRLEHLLKQTEVVPAVNQVEAHPYLTQPDLLQYCQGKDIFIQAYSPLGNNQTGEPRTVDDPLVHQVAQRLGMDPGVVLGSWGVQRGTIVLPKSVTPSRIAGNLQVRELPEDAFAQLNSLERHKRYNFPSRWGHDIFDEVGEETAKKMGKEAGPENKTKFTV
;
A
#
# COMPACT_ATOMS: atom_id res chain seq x y z
N MET A 1 -18.32 -18.45 3.96
CA MET A 1 -18.44 -17.19 3.21
C MET A 1 -18.86 -16.14 4.20
N ASN A 2 -18.06 -15.10 4.42
CA ASN A 2 -18.44 -13.97 5.27
C ASN A 2 -19.29 -13.03 4.39
N PRO A 3 -20.61 -12.91 4.61
CA PRO A 3 -21.49 -12.16 3.71
C PRO A 3 -21.37 -10.63 3.84
N GLU A 4 -20.49 -10.12 4.70
CA GLU A 4 -20.40 -8.70 5.03
C GLU A 4 -19.13 -8.00 4.55
N ALA A 5 -18.36 -8.61 3.65
CA ALA A 5 -17.19 -7.94 3.12
C ALA A 5 -17.61 -6.81 2.18
N ASN A 6 -17.22 -5.59 2.52
CA ASN A 6 -17.49 -4.40 1.71
C ASN A 6 -16.69 -4.49 0.38
N GLU A 7 -17.39 -4.69 -0.73
CA GLU A 7 -16.80 -4.75 -2.08
C GLU A 7 -16.70 -3.36 -2.73
N ASN A 8 -17.19 -2.32 -2.06
CA ASN A 8 -17.17 -0.95 -2.56
C ASN A 8 -15.81 -0.30 -2.35
N SER A 9 -15.28 0.38 -3.34
CA SER A 9 -13.96 1.02 -3.30
C SER A 9 -13.95 2.49 -3.72
N ALA A 10 -15.08 3.02 -4.16
CA ALA A 10 -15.22 4.39 -4.61
C ALA A 10 -15.94 5.25 -3.57
N PHE A 11 -15.52 6.52 -3.43
CA PHE A 11 -16.25 7.50 -2.63
C PHE A 11 -17.50 8.01 -3.36
N VAL A 12 -18.50 8.39 -2.59
CA VAL A 12 -19.69 9.08 -3.15
C VAL A 12 -19.26 10.37 -3.84
N ALA A 13 -19.73 10.59 -5.06
CA ALA A 13 -19.41 11.82 -5.80
C ALA A 13 -19.99 13.05 -5.10
N GLY A 14 -19.20 14.14 -5.03
CA GLY A 14 -19.61 15.37 -4.37
C GLY A 14 -18.47 16.41 -4.35
N PRO A 15 -18.72 17.58 -3.75
CA PRO A 15 -17.73 18.66 -3.67
C PRO A 15 -16.57 18.38 -2.71
N LYS A 16 -16.71 17.35 -1.86
CA LYS A 16 -15.66 16.93 -0.92
C LYS A 16 -14.89 15.75 -1.50
N TRP A 17 -13.56 15.84 -1.48
CA TRP A 17 -12.68 14.73 -1.91
C TRP A 17 -12.85 13.48 -1.06
N PHE A 18 -13.14 13.66 0.22
CA PHE A 18 -13.35 12.58 1.19
C PHE A 18 -14.64 12.85 1.96
N PRO A 19 -15.82 12.47 1.40
CA PRO A 19 -17.08 12.66 2.07
C PRO A 19 -17.19 11.74 3.28
N VAL A 20 -17.66 12.27 4.41
CA VAL A 20 -17.91 11.53 5.64
C VAL A 20 -19.35 11.74 6.09
N ASP A 21 -19.91 10.74 6.76
CA ASP A 21 -21.20 10.86 7.41
C ASP A 21 -21.12 11.60 8.77
N ASN A 22 -22.23 11.65 9.49
CA ASN A 22 -22.30 12.32 10.81
C ASN A 22 -21.45 11.63 11.88
N ASP A 23 -21.19 10.34 11.74
CA ASP A 23 -20.31 9.55 12.61
C ASP A 23 -18.82 9.68 12.20
N GLY A 24 -18.55 10.42 11.12
CA GLY A 24 -17.21 10.60 10.56
C GLY A 24 -16.71 9.39 9.77
N ILE A 25 -17.58 8.47 9.36
CA ILE A 25 -17.24 7.33 8.52
C ILE A 25 -17.25 7.79 7.05
N PHE A 26 -16.27 7.35 6.27
CA PHE A 26 -16.23 7.66 4.84
C PHE A 26 -17.42 7.05 4.11
N GLN A 27 -18.08 7.89 3.29
CA GLN A 27 -19.19 7.45 2.47
C GLN A 27 -18.69 6.81 1.18
N LEU A 28 -18.86 5.50 1.06
CA LEU A 28 -18.55 4.76 -0.16
C LEU A 28 -19.78 4.73 -1.07
N ALA A 29 -19.54 4.80 -2.38
CA ALA A 29 -20.58 4.55 -3.40
C ALA A 29 -20.82 3.05 -3.50
N ASP A 30 -22.06 2.70 -3.85
CA ASP A 30 -22.44 1.31 -4.16
C ASP A 30 -21.94 0.92 -5.57
N ILE A 31 -20.63 0.82 -5.70
CA ILE A 31 -19.94 0.47 -6.96
C ILE A 31 -18.95 -0.65 -6.65
N ASP A 32 -19.21 -1.81 -7.22
CA ASP A 32 -18.32 -2.96 -7.16
C ASP A 32 -16.99 -2.65 -7.89
N TYR A 33 -15.88 -2.95 -7.27
CA TYR A 33 -14.56 -2.79 -7.88
C TYR A 33 -14.35 -3.69 -9.11
N VAL A 34 -15.06 -4.82 -9.21
CA VAL A 34 -15.04 -5.68 -10.39
C VAL A 34 -15.63 -4.95 -11.59
N ALA A 35 -16.75 -4.25 -11.41
CA ALA A 35 -17.35 -3.44 -12.48
C ALA A 35 -16.40 -2.32 -12.94
N THR A 36 -15.72 -1.67 -11.98
CA THR A 36 -14.69 -0.66 -12.26
C THR A 36 -13.54 -1.26 -13.07
N TYR A 37 -13.04 -2.43 -12.65
CA TYR A 37 -11.92 -3.08 -13.33
C TYR A 37 -12.28 -3.52 -14.75
N LYS A 38 -13.47 -4.06 -14.99
CA LYS A 38 -13.96 -4.39 -16.33
C LYS A 38 -14.00 -3.16 -17.26
N ALA A 39 -14.44 -2.02 -16.75
CA ALA A 39 -14.36 -0.77 -17.51
C ALA A 39 -12.91 -0.34 -17.80
N MET A 40 -11.96 -0.66 -16.92
CA MET A 40 -10.53 -0.43 -17.18
C MET A 40 -9.96 -1.39 -18.23
N GLU A 41 -10.43 -2.64 -18.30
CA GLU A 41 -10.04 -3.59 -19.36
C GLU A 41 -10.32 -3.03 -20.75
N GLU A 42 -11.46 -2.33 -20.92
CA GLU A 42 -11.81 -1.68 -22.19
C GLU A 42 -10.80 -0.61 -22.62
N LEU A 43 -10.11 0.05 -21.67
CA LEU A 43 -9.11 1.06 -21.98
C LEU A 43 -7.89 0.49 -22.71
N LEU A 44 -7.57 -0.78 -22.52
CA LEU A 44 -6.49 -1.47 -23.24
C LEU A 44 -6.75 -1.48 -24.76
N GLN A 45 -8.03 -1.58 -25.18
CA GLN A 45 -8.43 -1.58 -26.59
C GLN A 45 -8.17 -0.22 -27.27
N THR A 46 -8.05 0.85 -26.48
CA THR A 46 -7.79 2.21 -27.03
C THR A 46 -6.35 2.41 -27.49
N GLY A 47 -5.43 1.51 -27.13
CA GLY A 47 -3.99 1.63 -27.37
C GLY A 47 -3.28 2.75 -26.55
N LYS A 48 -4.01 3.51 -25.76
CA LYS A 48 -3.48 4.58 -24.88
C LYS A 48 -2.93 4.03 -23.57
N VAL A 49 -3.39 2.85 -23.16
CA VAL A 49 -2.99 2.15 -21.93
C VAL A 49 -2.38 0.81 -22.32
N ARG A 50 -1.22 0.48 -21.76
CA ARG A 50 -0.50 -0.79 -22.04
C ARG A 50 -0.72 -1.84 -20.95
N ALA A 51 -1.03 -1.43 -19.73
CA ALA A 51 -1.29 -2.30 -18.61
C ALA A 51 -2.21 -1.60 -17.61
N ILE A 52 -2.97 -2.38 -16.88
CA ILE A 52 -3.83 -1.93 -15.77
C ILE A 52 -3.44 -2.68 -14.49
N GLY A 53 -3.76 -2.13 -13.35
CA GLY A 53 -3.45 -2.70 -12.05
C GLY A 53 -4.42 -2.26 -10.98
N VAL A 54 -4.19 -2.74 -9.77
CA VAL A 54 -5.01 -2.43 -8.60
C VAL A 54 -4.17 -1.85 -7.47
N SER A 55 -4.82 -1.34 -6.43
CA SER A 55 -4.14 -0.81 -5.25
C SER A 55 -4.87 -1.23 -3.98
N ASN A 56 -4.10 -1.66 -2.97
CA ASN A 56 -4.59 -2.09 -1.66
C ASN A 56 -5.54 -3.31 -1.71
N PHE A 57 -5.30 -4.22 -2.65
CA PHE A 57 -6.05 -5.47 -2.72
C PHE A 57 -5.42 -6.52 -1.82
N SER A 58 -6.23 -7.09 -0.92
CA SER A 58 -5.90 -8.31 -0.18
C SER A 58 -5.93 -9.53 -1.10
N ILE A 59 -5.42 -10.68 -0.63
CA ILE A 59 -5.50 -11.95 -1.37
C ILE A 59 -6.96 -12.27 -1.70
N ARG A 60 -7.89 -12.13 -0.73
CA ARG A 60 -9.32 -12.38 -0.93
C ARG A 60 -9.90 -11.51 -2.06
N ARG A 61 -9.58 -10.24 -2.08
CA ARG A 61 -10.04 -9.30 -3.12
C ARG A 61 -9.45 -9.62 -4.49
N LEU A 62 -8.17 -10.00 -4.55
CA LEU A 62 -7.54 -10.46 -5.78
C LEU A 62 -8.20 -11.75 -6.31
N GLU A 63 -8.45 -12.73 -5.44
CA GLU A 63 -9.15 -13.96 -5.83
C GLU A 63 -10.56 -13.71 -6.38
N HIS A 64 -11.29 -12.79 -5.75
CA HIS A 64 -12.62 -12.41 -6.21
C HIS A 64 -12.55 -11.71 -7.58
N LEU A 65 -11.62 -10.77 -7.76
CA LEU A 65 -11.40 -10.06 -9.03
C LEU A 65 -11.05 -11.04 -10.16
N LEU A 66 -10.03 -11.88 -9.95
CA LEU A 66 -9.50 -12.79 -10.96
C LEU A 66 -10.50 -13.85 -11.42
N LYS A 67 -11.53 -14.15 -10.64
CA LYS A 67 -12.62 -15.05 -11.03
C LYS A 67 -13.62 -14.41 -11.99
N GLN A 68 -13.62 -13.09 -12.10
CA GLN A 68 -14.69 -12.35 -12.80
C GLN A 68 -14.16 -11.44 -13.91
N THR A 69 -12.85 -11.35 -14.09
CA THR A 69 -12.18 -10.48 -15.07
C THR A 69 -11.26 -11.31 -15.97
N GLU A 70 -10.93 -10.79 -17.14
CA GLU A 70 -10.12 -11.49 -18.14
C GLU A 70 -8.64 -11.10 -18.05
N VAL A 71 -8.35 -9.87 -17.64
CA VAL A 71 -6.99 -9.33 -17.59
C VAL A 71 -6.45 -9.42 -16.17
N VAL A 72 -5.32 -10.10 -16.00
CA VAL A 72 -4.61 -10.13 -14.72
C VAL A 72 -4.01 -8.74 -14.44
N PRO A 73 -4.20 -8.15 -13.23
CA PRO A 73 -3.56 -6.91 -12.88
C PRO A 73 -2.03 -6.99 -13.01
N ALA A 74 -1.42 -6.06 -13.73
CA ALA A 74 0.04 -6.02 -13.86
C ALA A 74 0.72 -5.73 -12.53
N VAL A 75 0.07 -4.91 -11.68
CA VAL A 75 0.56 -4.57 -10.34
C VAL A 75 -0.57 -4.57 -9.32
N ASN A 76 -0.22 -4.89 -8.07
CA ASN A 76 -0.97 -4.50 -6.88
C ASN A 76 -0.13 -3.49 -6.11
N GLN A 77 -0.53 -2.24 -6.09
CA GLN A 77 0.19 -1.19 -5.37
C GLN A 77 -0.25 -1.17 -3.90
N VAL A 78 0.66 -1.48 -2.99
CA VAL A 78 0.39 -1.61 -1.55
C VAL A 78 1.46 -0.91 -0.71
N GLU A 79 1.15 -0.62 0.55
CA GLU A 79 2.18 -0.23 1.50
C GLU A 79 3.12 -1.40 1.76
N ALA A 80 4.44 -1.20 1.53
CA ALA A 80 5.42 -2.22 1.84
C ALA A 80 6.78 -1.61 2.22
N HIS A 81 7.31 -2.05 3.34
CA HIS A 81 8.61 -1.65 3.92
C HIS A 81 8.98 -2.68 5.00
N PRO A 82 10.19 -2.64 5.60
CA PRO A 82 10.60 -3.64 6.58
C PRO A 82 9.68 -3.83 7.79
N TYR A 83 8.88 -2.83 8.19
CA TYR A 83 7.89 -2.99 9.26
C TYR A 83 6.57 -3.64 8.80
N LEU A 84 6.36 -3.76 7.49
CA LEU A 84 5.18 -4.35 6.86
C LEU A 84 5.60 -5.09 5.59
N THR A 85 6.14 -6.28 5.73
CA THR A 85 6.71 -7.03 4.61
C THR A 85 5.67 -7.77 3.78
N GLN A 86 4.52 -8.12 4.35
CA GLN A 86 3.41 -8.82 3.69
C GLN A 86 3.85 -10.05 2.86
N PRO A 87 4.53 -11.04 3.46
CA PRO A 87 5.15 -12.14 2.72
C PRO A 87 4.13 -12.99 1.96
N ASP A 88 2.97 -13.26 2.57
CA ASP A 88 1.92 -14.09 1.97
C ASP A 88 1.32 -13.41 0.74
N LEU A 89 1.07 -12.09 0.82
CA LEU A 89 0.58 -11.31 -0.32
C LEU A 89 1.62 -11.26 -1.45
N LEU A 90 2.91 -11.09 -1.11
CA LEU A 90 3.99 -11.09 -2.09
C LEU A 90 4.06 -12.44 -2.81
N GLN A 91 4.06 -13.55 -2.05
CA GLN A 91 4.10 -14.91 -2.63
C GLN A 91 2.88 -15.18 -3.51
N TYR A 92 1.69 -14.81 -3.04
CA TYR A 92 0.46 -14.95 -3.81
C TYR A 92 0.53 -14.19 -5.14
N CYS A 93 0.93 -12.91 -5.10
CA CYS A 93 1.04 -12.07 -6.28
C CYS A 93 2.06 -12.62 -7.27
N GLN A 94 3.23 -13.06 -6.79
CA GLN A 94 4.26 -13.70 -7.63
C GLN A 94 3.73 -14.95 -8.33
N GLY A 95 2.93 -15.78 -7.63
CA GLY A 95 2.29 -16.96 -8.21
C GLY A 95 1.17 -16.66 -9.23
N LYS A 96 0.82 -15.39 -9.40
CA LYS A 96 -0.20 -14.90 -10.35
C LYS A 96 0.36 -13.92 -11.39
N ASP A 97 1.68 -13.76 -11.49
CA ASP A 97 2.34 -12.79 -12.35
C ASP A 97 1.92 -11.33 -12.08
N ILE A 98 1.57 -11.03 -10.82
CA ILE A 98 1.23 -9.69 -10.36
C ILE A 98 2.44 -9.12 -9.60
N PHE A 99 2.98 -7.97 -10.05
CA PHE A 99 4.05 -7.32 -9.32
C PHE A 99 3.49 -6.53 -8.12
N ILE A 100 4.14 -6.68 -6.95
CA ILE A 100 3.92 -5.77 -5.84
C ILE A 100 4.64 -4.45 -6.13
N GLN A 101 3.91 -3.34 -6.03
CA GLN A 101 4.46 -2.00 -6.13
C GLN A 101 4.35 -1.31 -4.77
N ALA A 102 5.50 -1.10 -4.12
CA ALA A 102 5.58 -0.61 -2.74
C ALA A 102 5.44 0.91 -2.69
N TYR A 103 4.34 1.43 -2.14
CA TYR A 103 4.25 2.82 -1.73
C TYR A 103 4.69 2.99 -0.26
N SER A 104 5.01 4.22 0.14
CA SER A 104 5.63 4.53 1.46
C SER A 104 6.81 3.61 1.82
N PRO A 105 7.72 3.31 0.88
CA PRO A 105 8.78 2.32 1.11
C PRO A 105 9.78 2.74 2.21
N LEU A 106 9.77 4.00 2.58
CA LEU A 106 10.61 4.58 3.64
C LEU A 106 9.85 4.76 4.96
N GLY A 107 8.60 4.30 5.04
CA GLY A 107 7.66 4.70 6.07
C GLY A 107 7.14 6.12 5.85
N ASN A 108 6.20 6.56 6.68
CA ASN A 108 5.74 7.93 6.69
C ASN A 108 5.58 8.48 8.11
N ASN A 109 5.43 9.79 8.26
CA ASN A 109 5.31 10.47 9.54
C ASN A 109 3.96 11.16 9.75
N GLN A 110 2.93 10.78 9.01
CA GLN A 110 1.60 11.41 9.10
C GLN A 110 0.97 11.24 10.48
N THR A 111 1.35 10.18 11.19
CA THR A 111 0.88 9.89 12.55
C THR A 111 1.80 10.46 13.64
N GLY A 112 2.89 11.14 13.28
CA GLY A 112 3.90 11.62 14.22
C GLY A 112 4.86 10.54 14.74
N GLU A 113 4.74 9.31 14.25
CA GLU A 113 5.63 8.21 14.63
C GLU A 113 6.90 8.16 13.77
N PRO A 114 8.03 7.60 14.32
CA PRO A 114 9.26 7.44 13.56
C PRO A 114 9.02 6.60 12.30
N ARG A 115 9.57 7.05 11.17
CA ARG A 115 9.51 6.33 9.91
C ARG A 115 10.44 5.13 9.92
N THR A 116 10.20 4.16 9.05
CA THR A 116 11.10 3.00 8.88
C THR A 116 12.53 3.44 8.53
N VAL A 117 12.69 4.50 7.74
CA VAL A 117 14.01 5.03 7.35
C VAL A 117 14.79 5.64 8.53
N ASP A 118 14.10 5.99 9.61
CA ASP A 118 14.71 6.55 10.82
C ASP A 118 15.07 5.48 11.87
N ASP A 119 14.84 4.18 11.56
CA ASP A 119 15.14 3.06 12.46
C ASP A 119 16.66 2.95 12.71
N PRO A 120 17.10 2.79 13.98
CA PRO A 120 18.52 2.63 14.31
C PRO A 120 19.22 1.49 13.56
N LEU A 121 18.53 0.35 13.33
CA LEU A 121 19.10 -0.77 12.58
C LEU A 121 19.29 -0.44 11.10
N VAL A 122 18.36 0.31 10.50
CA VAL A 122 18.51 0.79 9.12
C VAL A 122 19.73 1.72 9.01
N HIS A 123 19.93 2.62 9.97
CA HIS A 123 21.09 3.49 10.01
C HIS A 123 22.41 2.72 10.24
N GLN A 124 22.40 1.69 11.11
CA GLN A 124 23.55 0.83 11.33
C GLN A 124 23.96 0.08 10.06
N VAL A 125 23.00 -0.52 9.36
CA VAL A 125 23.23 -1.19 8.07
C VAL A 125 23.75 -0.19 7.04
N ALA A 126 23.13 0.98 6.92
CA ALA A 126 23.53 2.04 6.01
C ALA A 126 24.98 2.49 6.23
N GLN A 127 25.36 2.75 7.49
CA GLN A 127 26.72 3.13 7.87
C GLN A 127 27.73 2.03 7.51
N ARG A 128 27.43 0.76 7.84
CA ARG A 128 28.29 -0.38 7.54
C ARG A 128 28.54 -0.55 6.05
N LEU A 129 27.50 -0.30 5.22
CA LEU A 129 27.56 -0.47 3.76
C LEU A 129 28.01 0.80 3.01
N GLY A 130 28.19 1.93 3.71
CA GLY A 130 28.49 3.22 3.08
C GLY A 130 27.36 3.70 2.16
N MET A 131 26.10 3.48 2.53
CA MET A 131 24.91 3.82 1.76
C MET A 131 24.03 4.84 2.49
N ASP A 132 23.20 5.58 1.75
CA ASP A 132 22.10 6.35 2.34
C ASP A 132 21.00 5.39 2.87
N PRO A 133 20.40 5.65 4.04
CA PRO A 133 19.34 4.80 4.60
C PRO A 133 18.16 4.58 3.64
N GLY A 134 17.78 5.62 2.86
CA GLY A 134 16.72 5.49 1.86
C GLY A 134 17.11 4.56 0.70
N VAL A 135 18.38 4.58 0.30
CA VAL A 135 18.91 3.66 -0.73
C VAL A 135 18.97 2.22 -0.20
N VAL A 136 19.31 2.02 1.09
CA VAL A 136 19.24 0.69 1.73
C VAL A 136 17.82 0.13 1.68
N LEU A 137 16.81 0.92 2.05
CA LEU A 137 15.41 0.46 1.99
C LEU A 137 14.92 0.23 0.56
N GLY A 138 15.33 1.09 -0.38
CA GLY A 138 15.07 0.87 -1.81
C GLY A 138 15.68 -0.43 -2.33
N SER A 139 16.94 -0.70 -1.96
CA SER A 139 17.67 -1.92 -2.33
C SER A 139 16.99 -3.16 -1.75
N TRP A 140 16.59 -3.11 -0.47
CA TRP A 140 15.82 -4.18 0.16
C TRP A 140 14.51 -4.48 -0.58
N GLY A 141 13.76 -3.44 -0.94
CA GLY A 141 12.50 -3.61 -1.68
C GLY A 141 12.70 -4.23 -3.08
N VAL A 142 13.71 -3.77 -3.82
CA VAL A 142 14.03 -4.32 -5.15
C VAL A 142 14.52 -5.77 -5.03
N GLN A 143 15.41 -6.07 -4.08
CA GLN A 143 15.99 -7.41 -3.89
C GLN A 143 14.93 -8.47 -3.56
N ARG A 144 13.86 -8.11 -2.85
CA ARG A 144 12.75 -9.02 -2.57
C ARG A 144 11.77 -9.19 -3.75
N GLY A 145 12.02 -8.53 -4.89
CA GLY A 145 11.20 -8.64 -6.10
C GLY A 145 10.02 -7.67 -6.15
N THR A 146 10.08 -6.53 -5.43
CA THR A 146 9.04 -5.50 -5.50
C THR A 146 9.50 -4.28 -6.31
N ILE A 147 8.54 -3.57 -6.91
CA ILE A 147 8.75 -2.25 -7.49
C ILE A 147 8.67 -1.24 -6.35
N VAL A 148 9.61 -0.30 -6.27
CA VAL A 148 9.71 0.65 -5.15
C VAL A 148 9.45 2.07 -5.62
N LEU A 149 8.57 2.80 -4.91
CA LEU A 149 8.17 4.17 -5.24
C LEU A 149 8.68 5.19 -4.20
N PRO A 150 9.99 5.48 -4.14
CA PRO A 150 10.53 6.44 -3.19
C PRO A 150 10.24 7.88 -3.64
N LYS A 151 9.54 8.65 -2.83
CA LYS A 151 9.25 10.07 -3.09
C LYS A 151 10.31 10.95 -2.45
N SER A 152 10.87 11.89 -3.19
CA SER A 152 11.72 12.96 -2.65
C SER A 152 11.51 14.27 -3.40
N VAL A 153 11.79 15.40 -2.72
CA VAL A 153 11.91 16.74 -3.30
C VAL A 153 13.37 17.24 -3.26
N THR A 154 14.27 16.47 -2.67
CA THR A 154 15.71 16.81 -2.56
C THR A 154 16.44 16.24 -3.77
N PRO A 155 17.06 17.07 -4.64
CA PRO A 155 17.69 16.59 -5.87
C PRO A 155 18.71 15.46 -5.67
N SER A 156 19.57 15.56 -4.65
CA SER A 156 20.56 14.51 -4.34
C SER A 156 19.91 13.18 -3.96
N ARG A 157 18.78 13.19 -3.23
CA ARG A 157 18.04 11.98 -2.88
C ARG A 157 17.30 11.40 -4.07
N ILE A 158 16.79 12.24 -4.97
CA ILE A 158 16.15 11.78 -6.22
C ILE A 158 17.17 11.00 -7.05
N ALA A 159 18.37 11.54 -7.24
CA ALA A 159 19.45 10.85 -7.93
C ALA A 159 19.92 9.58 -7.16
N GLY A 160 20.02 9.67 -5.83
CA GLY A 160 20.41 8.55 -4.96
C GLY A 160 19.43 7.37 -5.02
N ASN A 161 18.13 7.63 -5.16
CA ASN A 161 17.12 6.57 -5.24
C ASN A 161 17.31 5.61 -6.42
N LEU A 162 18.07 5.99 -7.44
CA LEU A 162 18.44 5.12 -8.58
C LEU A 162 19.67 4.25 -8.31
N GLN A 163 20.37 4.46 -7.19
CA GLN A 163 21.60 3.74 -6.84
C GLN A 163 21.34 2.49 -6.00
N VAL A 164 20.19 1.87 -6.22
CA VAL A 164 19.85 0.58 -5.58
C VAL A 164 20.83 -0.51 -6.04
N ARG A 165 21.23 -1.37 -5.12
CA ARG A 165 22.15 -2.49 -5.37
C ARG A 165 21.82 -3.66 -4.47
N GLU A 166 22.28 -4.82 -4.82
CA GLU A 166 22.14 -6.01 -3.99
C GLU A 166 22.78 -5.80 -2.61
N LEU A 167 22.07 -6.12 -1.56
CA LEU A 167 22.52 -6.09 -0.18
C LEU A 167 23.14 -7.44 0.17
N PRO A 168 24.22 -7.47 0.98
CA PRO A 168 24.70 -8.71 1.59
C PRO A 168 23.56 -9.45 2.31
N GLU A 169 23.61 -10.78 2.29
CA GLU A 169 22.56 -11.64 2.83
C GLU A 169 22.25 -11.35 4.31
N ASP A 170 23.29 -11.10 5.11
CA ASP A 170 23.15 -10.75 6.53
C ASP A 170 22.45 -9.39 6.71
N ALA A 171 22.72 -8.40 5.85
CA ALA A 171 22.06 -7.10 5.88
C ALA A 171 20.59 -7.22 5.48
N PHE A 172 20.30 -7.99 4.44
CA PHE A 172 18.94 -8.26 4.00
C PHE A 172 18.12 -8.97 5.09
N ALA A 173 18.72 -9.99 5.74
CA ALA A 173 18.09 -10.70 6.85
C ALA A 173 17.85 -9.79 8.08
N GLN A 174 18.80 -8.90 8.42
CA GLN A 174 18.62 -7.91 9.48
C GLN A 174 17.42 -6.97 9.18
N LEU A 175 17.28 -6.50 7.96
CA LEU A 175 16.12 -5.66 7.58
C LEU A 175 14.82 -6.44 7.64
N ASN A 176 14.79 -7.71 7.23
CA ASN A 176 13.61 -8.57 7.37
C ASN A 176 13.20 -8.78 8.84
N SER A 177 14.15 -8.79 9.78
CA SER A 177 13.86 -8.93 11.22
C SER A 177 13.13 -7.74 11.83
N LEU A 178 13.01 -6.62 11.10
CA LEU A 178 12.24 -5.45 11.49
C LEU A 178 10.71 -5.63 11.33
N GLU A 179 10.26 -6.72 10.73
CA GLU A 179 8.83 -7.01 10.57
C GLU A 179 8.08 -6.94 11.91
N ARG A 180 7.00 -6.18 11.94
CA ARG A 180 6.16 -5.99 13.14
C ARG A 180 4.69 -5.76 12.80
N HIS A 181 4.31 -6.06 11.56
CA HIS A 181 2.96 -5.88 11.02
C HIS A 181 2.43 -4.44 11.20
N LYS A 182 3.35 -3.47 11.09
CA LYS A 182 3.01 -2.06 11.31
C LYS A 182 2.69 -1.37 9.99
N ARG A 183 1.44 -0.97 9.85
CA ARG A 183 0.94 -0.14 8.76
C ARG A 183 0.91 1.34 9.18
N TYR A 184 1.48 2.23 8.40
CA TYR A 184 1.40 3.67 8.61
C TYR A 184 0.13 4.27 8.01
N ASN A 185 -0.26 3.78 6.83
CA ASN A 185 -1.44 4.26 6.12
C ASN A 185 -2.62 3.35 6.43
N PHE A 186 -3.06 3.37 7.67
CA PHE A 186 -4.15 2.51 8.14
C PHE A 186 -5.49 3.27 8.09
N PRO A 187 -6.37 2.95 7.14
CA PRO A 187 -7.64 3.63 6.96
C PRO A 187 -8.74 3.16 7.91
N SER A 188 -8.43 2.45 9.01
CA SER A 188 -9.42 2.07 10.03
C SER A 188 -10.27 3.25 10.49
N ARG A 189 -9.65 4.45 10.56
CA ARG A 189 -10.37 5.71 10.79
C ARG A 189 -11.35 6.08 9.67
N TRP A 190 -11.35 5.38 8.55
CA TRP A 190 -12.35 5.54 7.49
C TRP A 190 -13.64 4.76 7.79
N GLY A 191 -13.57 3.82 8.76
CA GLY A 191 -14.69 2.99 9.15
C GLY A 191 -14.90 1.77 8.26
N HIS A 192 -13.91 1.43 7.43
CA HIS A 192 -13.93 0.27 6.52
C HIS A 192 -12.65 -0.53 6.60
N ASP A 193 -12.77 -1.86 6.57
CA ASP A 193 -11.62 -2.77 6.55
C ASP A 193 -11.20 -3.10 5.10
N ILE A 194 -10.50 -2.17 4.48
CA ILE A 194 -10.06 -2.34 3.09
C ILE A 194 -8.90 -3.33 2.92
N PHE A 195 -8.25 -3.73 4.02
CA PHE A 195 -7.10 -4.65 3.99
C PHE A 195 -7.45 -6.07 4.45
N ASP A 196 -8.69 -6.29 4.90
CA ASP A 196 -9.14 -7.56 5.50
C ASP A 196 -8.32 -7.95 6.75
N GLU A 197 -7.92 -6.97 7.59
CA GLU A 197 -7.03 -7.16 8.74
C GLU A 197 -7.75 -7.13 10.09
N VAL A 198 -8.81 -6.35 10.23
CA VAL A 198 -9.46 -6.10 11.54
C VAL A 198 -10.94 -6.49 11.59
N GLY A 199 -11.57 -6.66 10.45
CA GLY A 199 -13.01 -6.89 10.30
C GLY A 199 -13.83 -5.60 10.30
N GLU A 200 -14.93 -5.58 9.55
CA GLU A 200 -15.77 -4.38 9.32
C GLU A 200 -16.33 -3.76 10.62
N GLU A 201 -16.75 -4.56 11.57
CA GLU A 201 -17.29 -4.05 12.84
C GLU A 201 -16.20 -3.30 13.66
N THR A 202 -14.98 -3.84 13.69
CA THR A 202 -13.86 -3.17 14.34
C THR A 202 -13.47 -1.88 13.59
N ALA A 203 -13.42 -1.92 12.25
CA ALA A 203 -13.14 -0.77 11.44
C ALA A 203 -14.18 0.35 11.64
N LYS A 204 -15.46 0.04 11.67
CA LYS A 204 -16.54 1.00 11.97
C LYS A 204 -16.36 1.65 13.36
N LYS A 205 -16.03 0.85 14.38
CA LYS A 205 -15.78 1.37 15.73
C LYS A 205 -14.59 2.34 15.73
N MET A 206 -13.46 1.94 15.11
CA MET A 206 -12.26 2.77 14.98
C MET A 206 -12.55 4.05 14.17
N GLY A 207 -13.41 3.96 13.15
CA GLY A 207 -13.86 5.10 12.36
C GLY A 207 -14.61 6.13 13.20
N LYS A 208 -15.54 5.69 14.04
CA LYS A 208 -16.30 6.54 14.97
C LYS A 208 -15.39 7.18 16.02
N GLU A 209 -14.49 6.41 16.64
CA GLU A 209 -13.54 6.89 17.63
C GLU A 209 -12.56 7.94 17.07
N ALA A 210 -12.17 7.80 15.82
CA ALA A 210 -11.30 8.76 15.14
C ALA A 210 -11.97 10.13 14.92
N GLY A 211 -13.29 10.17 14.84
CA GLY A 211 -14.10 11.38 14.67
C GLY A 211 -13.87 12.14 13.36
N PRO A 212 -14.74 13.08 13.00
CA PRO A 212 -14.65 13.83 11.74
C PRO A 212 -13.47 14.81 11.70
N GLU A 213 -13.03 15.37 12.82
CA GLU A 213 -11.98 16.40 12.87
C GLU A 213 -10.58 15.84 12.55
N ASN A 214 -10.30 14.59 12.89
CA ASN A 214 -9.01 13.96 12.62
C ASN A 214 -8.83 13.51 11.16
N LYS A 215 -9.89 13.57 10.36
CA LYS A 215 -9.90 13.14 8.95
C LYS A 215 -9.58 14.25 7.96
N THR A 216 -9.70 15.51 8.38
CA THR A 216 -9.44 16.69 7.53
C THR A 216 -7.96 17.06 7.43
N LYS A 217 -7.08 16.40 8.17
CA LYS A 217 -5.62 16.66 8.14
C LYS A 217 -4.87 16.01 6.96
N PHE A 218 -5.57 15.36 6.03
CA PHE A 218 -5.01 15.00 4.73
C PHE A 218 -5.08 16.19 3.78
N THR A 219 -4.33 17.25 4.08
CA THR A 219 -3.95 18.23 3.07
C THR A 219 -2.82 17.61 2.24
N VAL A 220 -3.10 17.46 0.96
CA VAL A 220 -2.15 17.07 -0.10
C VAL A 220 -0.96 18.02 -0.13
#